data_768e783195fe3c9eb3ad000544c3ff96
#
_entry.id   768e783195fe3c9eb3ad000544c3ff96
#
_cell.length_a   1.000
_cell.length_b   1.000
_cell.length_c   1.000
_cell.angle_alpha   90.00
_cell.angle_beta   90.00
_cell.angle_gamma   90.00
#
_symmetry.space_group_name_H-M   'P 1'
#
loop_
_entity.id
_entity.type
_entity.pdbx_description
1 polymer ?
#
loop_
_entity_poly.entity_id
_entity_poly.type
_entity_poly.pdbx_seq_one_letter_code
_entity_poly.pdbx_strand_id
1 'polypeptide(L)'
;FIFLLAHSNFISAEVVFVPDNSTVLITGSNRGLGLEFSRQYAAAGWNVIATCRSPQTAKELQKLAAQYNQVAVEKMDVTSDSDVEVLSAKYKNQPIDVLLNNAGIYGTLEKQTLGAFDFEELKRVFDVNTIGSLRVSAAFLDNVAASEQKKIISLGGGMGTPTIGGMFGGHYFMKMSKAAHLSAMG
;
A
#
# COMPACT_ATOMS: atom_id res chain seq x y z
N PHE A 1 -24.73 14.88 -38.29
CA PHE A 1 -24.43 13.74 -37.41
C PHE A 1 -23.82 14.30 -36.13
N ILE A 2 -24.62 14.33 -35.06
CA ILE A 2 -24.19 14.75 -33.73
C ILE A 2 -23.73 13.48 -33.03
N PHE A 3 -22.43 13.37 -32.74
CA PHE A 3 -21.89 12.32 -31.87
C PHE A 3 -22.19 12.69 -30.41
N LEU A 4 -23.19 12.05 -29.82
CA LEU A 4 -23.39 12.07 -28.36
C LEU A 4 -22.28 11.21 -27.72
N LEU A 5 -21.27 11.86 -27.13
CA LEU A 5 -20.33 11.20 -26.24
C LEU A 5 -21.08 10.86 -24.95
N ALA A 6 -21.47 9.61 -24.79
CA ALA A 6 -21.98 9.09 -23.54
C ALA A 6 -20.84 9.10 -22.52
N HIS A 7 -20.79 10.11 -21.66
CA HIS A 7 -19.98 10.05 -20.45
C HIS A 7 -20.67 9.08 -19.51
N SER A 8 -20.12 7.86 -19.40
CA SER A 8 -20.48 6.94 -18.32
C SER A 8 -19.97 7.52 -17.01
N ASN A 9 -20.83 8.28 -16.33
CA ASN A 9 -20.62 8.62 -14.93
C ASN A 9 -20.65 7.29 -14.15
N PHE A 10 -19.49 6.75 -13.84
CA PHE A 10 -19.37 5.76 -12.77
C PHE A 10 -19.77 6.49 -11.48
N ILE A 11 -20.97 6.30 -11.03
CA ILE A 11 -21.39 6.64 -9.68
C ILE A 11 -20.56 5.69 -8.80
N SER A 12 -19.47 6.19 -8.27
CA SER A 12 -18.79 5.51 -7.16
C SER A 12 -19.82 5.43 -6.03
N ALA A 13 -20.20 4.22 -5.62
CA ALA A 13 -21.03 4.06 -4.44
C ALA A 13 -20.35 4.84 -3.28
N GLU A 14 -21.15 5.62 -2.57
CA GLU A 14 -20.62 6.39 -1.43
C GLU A 14 -20.07 5.41 -0.40
N VAL A 15 -18.81 5.61 -0.05
CA VAL A 15 -18.15 4.76 0.97
C VAL A 15 -18.78 5.09 2.32
N VAL A 16 -19.34 4.09 2.97
CA VAL A 16 -19.98 4.24 4.29
C VAL A 16 -19.19 3.44 5.31
N PHE A 17 -18.32 4.13 6.05
CA PHE A 17 -17.65 3.51 7.19
C PHE A 17 -18.64 3.30 8.34
N VAL A 18 -18.57 2.12 8.94
CA VAL A 18 -19.35 1.80 10.14
C VAL A 18 -18.62 2.35 11.35
N PRO A 19 -19.22 3.29 12.13
CA PRO A 19 -18.52 4.06 13.16
C PRO A 19 -17.81 3.22 14.22
N ASP A 20 -18.42 2.11 14.64
CA ASP A 20 -17.89 1.26 15.73
C ASP A 20 -16.97 0.13 15.23
N ASN A 21 -16.74 0.04 13.92
CA ASN A 21 -15.89 -1.00 13.37
C ASN A 21 -14.44 -0.53 13.27
N SER A 22 -13.50 -1.42 13.61
CA SER A 22 -12.07 -1.18 13.42
C SER A 22 -11.73 -0.82 11.98
N THR A 23 -10.75 0.05 11.79
CA THR A 23 -10.31 0.52 10.47
C THR A 23 -8.91 0.03 10.15
N VAL A 24 -8.70 -0.47 8.93
CA VAL A 24 -7.38 -0.79 8.39
C VAL A 24 -7.05 0.07 7.17
N LEU A 25 -5.84 0.63 7.12
CA LEU A 25 -5.27 1.22 5.92
C LEU A 25 -4.22 0.27 5.35
N ILE A 26 -4.36 -0.08 4.06
CA ILE A 26 -3.47 -1.04 3.38
C ILE A 26 -2.83 -0.38 2.16
N THR A 27 -1.49 -0.37 2.11
CA THR A 27 -0.78 0.15 0.95
C THR A 27 -0.58 -0.93 -0.12
N GLY A 28 -0.72 -0.57 -1.41
CA GLY A 28 -0.50 -1.50 -2.53
C GLY A 28 -1.57 -2.59 -2.65
N SER A 29 -2.85 -2.22 -2.49
CA SER A 29 -4.01 -3.12 -2.40
C SER A 29 -4.56 -3.63 -3.74
N ASN A 30 -4.01 -3.21 -4.88
CA ASN A 30 -4.61 -3.53 -6.20
C ASN A 30 -4.37 -4.96 -6.68
N ARG A 31 -3.48 -5.73 -6.03
CA ARG A 31 -3.12 -7.11 -6.39
C ARG A 31 -2.41 -7.84 -5.25
N GLY A 32 -2.22 -9.15 -5.44
CA GLY A 32 -1.40 -9.99 -4.54
C GLY A 32 -1.87 -9.95 -3.09
N LEU A 33 -0.93 -9.90 -2.17
CA LEU A 33 -1.22 -9.90 -0.73
C LEU A 33 -2.08 -8.71 -0.29
N GLY A 34 -1.82 -7.51 -0.82
CA GLY A 34 -2.59 -6.32 -0.45
C GLY A 34 -4.07 -6.42 -0.81
N LEU A 35 -4.39 -7.00 -1.98
CA LEU A 35 -5.79 -7.28 -2.36
C LEU A 35 -6.41 -8.35 -1.46
N GLU A 36 -5.68 -9.40 -1.17
CA GLU A 36 -6.17 -10.47 -0.29
C GLU A 36 -6.39 -10.00 1.15
N PHE A 37 -5.48 -9.19 1.71
CA PHE A 37 -5.72 -8.53 2.99
C PHE A 37 -6.97 -7.66 2.96
N SER A 38 -7.13 -6.83 1.93
CA SER A 38 -8.32 -5.98 1.79
C SER A 38 -9.61 -6.82 1.78
N ARG A 39 -9.59 -7.95 1.09
CA ARG A 39 -10.72 -8.88 1.04
C ARG A 39 -11.03 -9.50 2.41
N GLN A 40 -10.00 -9.97 3.13
CA GLN A 40 -10.19 -10.62 4.43
C GLN A 40 -10.68 -9.63 5.50
N TYR A 41 -10.10 -8.43 5.58
CA TYR A 41 -10.55 -7.40 6.50
C TYR A 41 -11.98 -6.95 6.18
N ALA A 42 -12.33 -6.75 4.90
CA ALA A 42 -13.69 -6.40 4.50
C ALA A 42 -14.70 -7.50 4.88
N ALA A 43 -14.37 -8.78 4.63
CA ALA A 43 -15.21 -9.92 5.00
C ALA A 43 -15.35 -10.08 6.51
N ALA A 44 -14.37 -9.64 7.30
CA ALA A 44 -14.42 -9.61 8.76
C ALA A 44 -15.18 -8.38 9.32
N GLY A 45 -15.75 -7.54 8.45
CA GLY A 45 -16.55 -6.38 8.85
C GLY A 45 -15.77 -5.11 9.13
N TRP A 46 -14.45 -5.07 8.87
CA TRP A 46 -13.63 -3.88 9.09
C TRP A 46 -13.91 -2.80 8.03
N ASN A 47 -13.75 -1.55 8.42
CA ASN A 47 -13.57 -0.45 7.48
C ASN A 47 -12.21 -0.58 6.81
N VAL A 48 -12.15 -0.52 5.48
CA VAL A 48 -10.92 -0.75 4.73
C VAL A 48 -10.59 0.46 3.86
N ILE A 49 -9.44 1.09 4.10
CA ILE A 49 -8.84 2.10 3.24
C ILE A 49 -7.80 1.38 2.37
N ALA A 50 -8.22 0.95 1.18
CA ALA A 50 -7.40 0.17 0.26
C ALA A 50 -6.73 1.09 -0.76
N THR A 51 -5.40 1.27 -0.67
CA THR A 51 -4.71 2.27 -1.50
C THR A 51 -3.92 1.65 -2.64
N CYS A 52 -3.90 2.34 -3.78
CA CYS A 52 -3.06 1.99 -4.92
C CYS A 52 -2.77 3.23 -5.78
N ARG A 53 -1.77 3.13 -6.67
CA ARG A 53 -1.37 4.25 -7.55
C ARG A 53 -2.41 4.64 -8.59
N SER A 54 -3.17 3.67 -9.08
CA SER A 54 -4.11 3.84 -10.19
C SER A 54 -5.44 3.14 -9.89
N PRO A 55 -6.31 3.72 -9.04
CA PRO A 55 -7.60 3.15 -8.68
C PRO A 55 -8.48 2.82 -9.89
N GLN A 56 -8.44 3.66 -10.93
CA GLN A 56 -9.28 3.53 -12.12
C GLN A 56 -9.01 2.24 -12.91
N THR A 57 -7.80 1.69 -12.79
CA THR A 57 -7.40 0.44 -13.47
C THR A 57 -7.38 -0.79 -12.55
N ALA A 58 -7.62 -0.60 -11.26
CA ALA A 58 -7.59 -1.65 -10.23
C ALA A 58 -8.89 -2.45 -10.19
N LYS A 59 -9.22 -3.16 -11.29
CA LYS A 59 -10.52 -3.82 -11.48
C LYS A 59 -10.94 -4.74 -10.34
N GLU A 60 -10.04 -5.58 -9.82
CA GLU A 60 -10.37 -6.51 -8.75
C GLU A 60 -10.63 -5.79 -7.42
N LEU A 61 -9.90 -4.70 -7.16
CA LEU A 61 -10.13 -3.88 -5.98
C LEU A 61 -11.46 -3.11 -6.09
N GLN A 62 -11.81 -2.63 -7.28
CA GLN A 62 -13.12 -2.01 -7.53
C GLN A 62 -14.28 -3.00 -7.36
N LYS A 63 -14.11 -4.26 -7.81
CA LYS A 63 -15.11 -5.31 -7.55
C LYS A 63 -15.29 -5.56 -6.06
N LEU A 64 -14.20 -5.56 -5.30
CA LEU A 64 -14.25 -5.71 -3.85
C LEU A 64 -15.04 -4.55 -3.20
N ALA A 65 -14.77 -3.30 -3.60
CA ALA A 65 -15.50 -2.14 -3.12
C ALA A 65 -16.99 -2.14 -3.52
N ALA A 66 -17.32 -2.69 -4.67
CA ALA A 66 -18.72 -2.88 -5.07
C ALA A 66 -19.44 -3.96 -4.25
N GLN A 67 -18.71 -4.92 -3.68
CA GLN A 67 -19.24 -5.96 -2.81
C GLN A 67 -19.39 -5.52 -1.35
N TYR A 68 -18.53 -4.63 -0.88
CA TYR A 68 -18.43 -4.21 0.52
C TYR A 68 -18.41 -2.67 0.60
N ASN A 69 -19.52 -2.07 1.03
CA ASN A 69 -19.68 -0.60 1.08
C ASN A 69 -18.69 0.12 2.01
N GLN A 70 -18.08 -0.62 2.97
CA GLN A 70 -17.07 -0.10 3.88
C GLN A 70 -15.64 -0.17 3.33
N VAL A 71 -15.45 -0.49 2.04
CA VAL A 71 -14.15 -0.49 1.37
C VAL A 71 -14.00 0.78 0.54
N ALA A 72 -13.08 1.64 0.97
CA ALA A 72 -12.64 2.83 0.23
C ALA A 72 -11.45 2.49 -0.66
N VAL A 73 -11.55 2.74 -1.97
CA VAL A 73 -10.44 2.59 -2.91
C VAL A 73 -9.81 3.95 -3.16
N GLU A 74 -8.60 4.15 -2.69
CA GLU A 74 -7.93 5.44 -2.67
C GLU A 74 -6.68 5.48 -3.53
N LYS A 75 -6.42 6.65 -4.13
CA LYS A 75 -5.15 6.90 -4.81
C LYS A 75 -4.08 7.21 -3.79
N MET A 76 -2.97 6.46 -3.83
CA MET A 76 -1.73 6.80 -3.12
C MET A 76 -0.55 6.10 -3.77
N ASP A 77 0.43 6.86 -4.24
CA ASP A 77 1.79 6.38 -4.49
C ASP A 77 2.62 6.62 -3.23
N VAL A 78 3.15 5.56 -2.63
CA VAL A 78 3.96 5.67 -1.41
C VAL A 78 5.28 6.42 -1.60
N THR A 79 5.68 6.67 -2.86
CA THR A 79 6.87 7.46 -3.21
C THR A 79 6.56 8.94 -3.42
N SER A 80 5.28 9.34 -3.40
CA SER A 80 4.81 10.71 -3.62
C SER A 80 4.42 11.36 -2.30
N ASP A 81 5.16 12.35 -1.85
CA ASP A 81 4.81 13.12 -0.64
C ASP A 81 3.42 13.74 -0.78
N SER A 82 3.11 14.32 -1.95
CA SER A 82 1.81 14.94 -2.20
C SER A 82 0.64 13.96 -2.17
N ASP A 83 0.78 12.74 -2.72
CA ASP A 83 -0.29 11.75 -2.66
C ASP A 83 -0.55 11.33 -1.20
N VAL A 84 0.51 11.15 -0.41
CA VAL A 84 0.42 10.77 1.01
C VAL A 84 -0.18 11.91 1.84
N GLU A 85 0.23 13.15 1.62
CA GLU A 85 -0.32 14.33 2.30
C GLU A 85 -1.81 14.53 2.00
N VAL A 86 -2.22 14.43 0.73
CA VAL A 86 -3.63 14.56 0.33
C VAL A 86 -4.47 13.50 1.00
N LEU A 87 -4.00 12.25 1.03
CA LEU A 87 -4.76 11.17 1.65
C LEU A 87 -4.81 11.29 3.17
N SER A 88 -3.71 11.64 3.83
CA SER A 88 -3.70 11.84 5.29
C SER A 88 -4.61 13.01 5.71
N ALA A 89 -4.63 14.09 4.94
CA ALA A 89 -5.55 15.20 5.17
C ALA A 89 -7.03 14.78 5.00
N LYS A 90 -7.35 13.95 4.00
CA LYS A 90 -8.70 13.40 3.79
C LYS A 90 -9.18 12.60 5.01
N TYR A 91 -8.31 11.82 5.62
CA TYR A 91 -8.62 10.93 6.76
C TYR A 91 -8.18 11.49 8.12
N LYS A 92 -7.88 12.78 8.23
CA LYS A 92 -7.30 13.43 9.42
C LYS A 92 -7.95 13.04 10.75
N ASN A 93 -9.27 12.85 10.78
CA ASN A 93 -10.02 12.53 12.00
C ASN A 93 -10.48 11.06 12.07
N GLN A 94 -10.03 10.23 11.15
CA GLN A 94 -10.38 8.81 11.13
C GLN A 94 -9.36 8.01 11.95
N PRO A 95 -9.74 7.38 13.07
CA PRO A 95 -8.88 6.42 13.74
C PRO A 95 -8.56 5.24 12.82
N ILE A 96 -7.30 4.81 12.83
CA ILE A 96 -6.82 3.68 12.03
C ILE A 96 -6.19 2.66 12.97
N ASP A 97 -6.88 1.56 13.22
CA ASP A 97 -6.44 0.52 14.15
C ASP A 97 -5.21 -0.23 13.65
N VAL A 98 -5.15 -0.44 12.33
CA VAL A 98 -4.03 -1.11 11.68
C VAL A 98 -3.59 -0.33 10.44
N LEU A 99 -2.37 0.18 10.44
CA LEU A 99 -1.68 0.62 9.24
C LEU A 99 -0.83 -0.52 8.70
N LEU A 100 -1.17 -1.06 7.52
CA LEU A 100 -0.47 -2.17 6.89
C LEU A 100 0.38 -1.69 5.71
N ASN A 101 1.68 -1.51 5.95
CA ASN A 101 2.69 -1.20 4.93
C ASN A 101 2.99 -2.46 4.10
N ASN A 102 2.19 -2.70 3.06
CA ASN A 102 2.32 -3.84 2.16
C ASN A 102 2.99 -3.49 0.82
N ALA A 103 2.90 -2.24 0.36
CA ALA A 103 3.46 -1.83 -0.92
C ALA A 103 4.95 -2.22 -1.03
N GLY A 104 5.29 -2.85 -2.16
CA GLY A 104 6.66 -3.29 -2.40
C GLY A 104 6.86 -3.76 -3.84
N ILE A 105 8.12 -3.67 -4.30
CA ILE A 105 8.54 -4.09 -5.63
C ILE A 105 9.83 -4.88 -5.58
N TYR A 106 10.00 -5.80 -6.53
CA TYR A 106 11.26 -6.54 -6.69
C TYR A 106 12.34 -5.73 -7.43
N GLY A 107 11.93 -4.75 -8.20
CA GLY A 107 12.78 -4.12 -9.19
C GLY A 107 12.99 -4.98 -10.43
N THR A 108 13.64 -4.43 -11.44
CA THR A 108 13.94 -5.09 -12.71
C THR A 108 15.18 -5.98 -12.52
N LEU A 109 15.07 -7.30 -12.76
CA LEU A 109 16.14 -8.25 -12.43
C LEU A 109 17.41 -7.99 -13.23
N GLU A 110 17.28 -7.67 -14.52
CA GLU A 110 18.39 -7.38 -15.45
C GLU A 110 19.20 -6.16 -14.99
N LYS A 111 18.58 -5.25 -14.24
CA LYS A 111 19.21 -4.05 -13.68
C LYS A 111 19.92 -4.30 -12.35
N GLN A 112 19.89 -5.52 -11.85
CA GLN A 112 20.48 -5.95 -10.58
C GLN A 112 21.59 -6.98 -10.77
N THR A 113 22.24 -6.98 -11.94
CA THR A 113 23.32 -7.91 -12.25
C THR A 113 24.64 -7.41 -11.68
N LEU A 114 25.41 -8.27 -11.01
CA LEU A 114 26.71 -7.93 -10.48
C LEU A 114 27.66 -7.51 -11.63
N GLY A 115 28.24 -6.31 -11.50
CA GLY A 115 29.06 -5.68 -12.53
C GLY A 115 28.29 -4.75 -13.48
N ALA A 116 26.94 -4.73 -13.43
CA ALA A 116 26.10 -3.87 -14.27
C ALA A 116 24.87 -3.35 -13.48
N PHE A 117 25.09 -2.84 -12.29
CA PHE A 117 24.02 -2.30 -11.46
C PHE A 117 23.51 -0.95 -12.00
N ASP A 118 22.19 -0.83 -12.14
CA ASP A 118 21.48 0.42 -12.37
C ASP A 118 21.12 1.06 -11.02
N PHE A 119 21.87 2.08 -10.60
CA PHE A 119 21.66 2.73 -9.29
C PHE A 119 20.39 3.58 -9.24
N GLU A 120 19.83 4.02 -10.37
CA GLU A 120 18.51 4.69 -10.36
C GLU A 120 17.40 3.68 -10.06
N GLU A 121 17.50 2.46 -10.58
CA GLU A 121 16.60 1.37 -10.20
C GLU A 121 16.74 1.00 -8.72
N LEU A 122 17.97 1.00 -8.17
CA LEU A 122 18.20 0.80 -6.74
C LEU A 122 17.46 1.85 -5.90
N LYS A 123 17.62 3.14 -6.24
CA LYS A 123 16.94 4.24 -5.56
C LYS A 123 15.42 4.06 -5.60
N ARG A 124 14.87 3.69 -6.76
CA ARG A 124 13.44 3.44 -6.95
C ARG A 124 12.95 2.29 -6.05
N VAL A 125 13.70 1.20 -5.95
CA VAL A 125 13.33 0.05 -5.10
C VAL A 125 13.37 0.44 -3.63
N PHE A 126 14.39 1.20 -3.20
CA PHE A 126 14.48 1.71 -1.83
C PHE A 126 13.37 2.70 -1.49
N ASP A 127 13.05 3.62 -2.41
CA ASP A 127 12.00 4.60 -2.20
C ASP A 127 10.64 3.92 -1.97
N VAL A 128 10.31 2.89 -2.75
CA VAL A 128 9.06 2.14 -2.54
C VAL A 128 9.11 1.27 -1.27
N ASN A 129 10.15 0.42 -1.14
CA ASN A 129 10.15 -0.67 -0.16
C ASN A 129 10.50 -0.22 1.27
N THR A 130 11.26 0.87 1.41
CA THR A 130 11.79 1.33 2.70
C THR A 130 11.26 2.73 3.02
N ILE A 131 11.61 3.73 2.22
CA ILE A 131 11.28 5.13 2.49
C ILE A 131 9.75 5.33 2.42
N GLY A 132 9.07 4.72 1.46
CA GLY A 132 7.62 4.80 1.31
C GLY A 132 6.86 4.30 2.55
N SER A 133 7.32 3.20 3.16
CA SER A 133 6.72 2.71 4.41
C SER A 133 6.90 3.69 5.56
N LEU A 134 8.09 4.31 5.69
CA LEU A 134 8.35 5.34 6.70
C LEU A 134 7.52 6.60 6.45
N ARG A 135 7.45 7.05 5.19
CA ARG A 135 6.66 8.22 4.77
C ARG A 135 5.18 8.05 5.14
N VAL A 136 4.58 6.91 4.80
CA VAL A 136 3.18 6.62 5.13
C VAL A 136 2.99 6.49 6.63
N SER A 137 3.89 5.79 7.33
CA SER A 137 3.80 5.64 8.78
C SER A 137 3.86 6.98 9.52
N ALA A 138 4.73 7.89 9.08
CA ALA A 138 4.84 9.23 9.66
C ALA A 138 3.55 10.06 9.41
N ALA A 139 3.01 10.01 8.20
CA ALA A 139 1.83 10.80 7.82
C ALA A 139 0.53 10.35 8.54
N PHE A 140 0.41 9.07 8.87
CA PHE A 140 -0.77 8.50 9.53
C PHE A 140 -0.56 8.18 11.02
N LEU A 141 0.54 8.65 11.62
CA LEU A 141 0.87 8.35 13.01
C LEU A 141 -0.24 8.80 13.99
N ASP A 142 -0.78 9.99 13.81
CA ASP A 142 -1.85 10.53 14.68
C ASP A 142 -3.13 9.71 14.54
N ASN A 143 -3.46 9.24 13.33
CA ASN A 143 -4.62 8.37 13.09
C ASN A 143 -4.47 7.03 13.83
N VAL A 144 -3.27 6.44 13.79
CA VAL A 144 -2.96 5.19 14.50
C VAL A 144 -2.96 5.43 16.01
N ALA A 145 -2.37 6.50 16.49
CA ALA A 145 -2.34 6.84 17.92
C ALA A 145 -3.74 7.09 18.51
N ALA A 146 -4.67 7.62 17.71
CA ALA A 146 -6.06 7.88 18.09
C ALA A 146 -6.95 6.62 18.12
N SER A 147 -6.50 5.49 17.58
CA SER A 147 -7.26 4.23 17.51
C SER A 147 -7.13 3.40 18.79
N GLU A 148 -7.89 2.29 18.85
CA GLU A 148 -7.80 1.37 19.99
C GLU A 148 -6.60 0.42 19.86
N GLN A 149 -6.36 -0.16 18.68
CA GLN A 149 -5.33 -1.19 18.50
C GLN A 149 -3.91 -0.64 18.34
N LYS A 150 -3.75 0.56 17.79
CA LYS A 150 -2.46 1.29 17.65
C LYS A 150 -1.36 0.47 16.98
N LYS A 151 -1.66 -0.15 15.84
CA LYS A 151 -0.74 -1.06 15.16
C LYS A 151 -0.22 -0.49 13.86
N ILE A 152 1.10 -0.46 13.69
CA ILE A 152 1.78 -0.29 12.42
C ILE A 152 2.42 -1.62 12.07
N ILE A 153 1.98 -2.25 10.99
CA ILE A 153 2.49 -3.53 10.51
C ILE A 153 3.19 -3.32 9.18
N SER A 154 4.41 -3.82 9.07
CA SER A 154 5.19 -3.73 7.85
C SER A 154 5.53 -5.10 7.30
N LEU A 155 5.27 -5.31 6.00
CA LEU A 155 5.62 -6.57 5.35
C LEU A 155 7.11 -6.58 5.00
N GLY A 156 7.90 -7.16 5.88
CA GLY A 156 9.32 -7.43 5.66
C GLY A 156 9.51 -8.46 4.54
N GLY A 157 10.08 -9.57 4.88
CA GLY A 157 10.29 -10.71 3.99
C GLY A 157 11.64 -11.37 4.27
N GLY A 158 11.67 -12.70 4.20
CA GLY A 158 12.87 -13.49 4.47
C GLY A 158 14.07 -13.10 3.58
N MET A 159 13.82 -12.56 2.38
CA MET A 159 14.88 -12.06 1.50
C MET A 159 15.69 -10.88 2.09
N GLY A 160 15.15 -10.15 3.06
CA GLY A 160 15.88 -9.12 3.81
C GLY A 160 16.81 -9.68 4.89
N THR A 161 16.76 -10.96 5.20
CA THR A 161 17.65 -11.59 6.18
C THR A 161 18.87 -12.25 5.51
N PRO A 162 20.05 -12.24 6.13
CA PRO A 162 21.23 -12.90 5.57
C PRO A 162 21.01 -14.39 5.29
N THR A 163 20.28 -15.08 6.16
CA THR A 163 20.05 -16.53 6.07
C THR A 163 19.21 -16.89 4.85
N ILE A 164 18.03 -16.29 4.70
CA ILE A 164 17.11 -16.61 3.60
C ILE A 164 17.53 -15.88 2.32
N GLY A 165 17.91 -14.60 2.42
CA GLY A 165 18.40 -13.82 1.26
C GLY A 165 19.64 -14.41 0.62
N GLY A 166 20.50 -15.07 1.37
CA GLY A 166 21.68 -15.77 0.86
C GLY A 166 21.37 -16.99 -0.02
N MET A 167 20.18 -17.59 0.14
CA MET A 167 19.75 -18.75 -0.67
C MET A 167 19.35 -18.36 -2.10
N PHE A 168 19.08 -17.07 -2.37
CA PHE A 168 18.65 -16.57 -3.66
C PHE A 168 19.76 -15.77 -4.32
N GLY A 169 20.22 -16.20 -5.49
CA GLY A 169 21.12 -15.44 -6.33
C GLY A 169 20.43 -14.19 -6.88
N GLY A 170 21.20 -13.12 -7.19
CA GLY A 170 20.62 -11.87 -7.72
C GLY A 170 19.73 -11.14 -6.70
N HIS A 171 18.73 -10.43 -7.19
CA HIS A 171 17.76 -9.67 -6.37
C HIS A 171 18.40 -8.72 -5.34
N TYR A 172 19.56 -8.15 -5.67
CA TYR A 172 20.37 -7.35 -4.72
C TYR A 172 19.57 -6.19 -4.15
N PHE A 173 18.83 -5.44 -5.00
CA PHE A 173 18.09 -4.26 -4.58
C PHE A 173 16.90 -4.61 -3.68
N MET A 174 16.21 -5.70 -4.00
CA MET A 174 15.14 -6.22 -3.16
C MET A 174 15.68 -6.64 -1.79
N LYS A 175 16.77 -7.41 -1.75
CA LYS A 175 17.39 -7.87 -0.49
C LYS A 175 17.85 -6.70 0.37
N MET A 176 18.58 -5.76 -0.23
CA MET A 176 19.08 -4.57 0.46
C MET A 176 17.94 -3.72 1.02
N SER A 177 16.91 -3.43 0.20
CA SER A 177 15.78 -2.62 0.62
C SER A 177 14.98 -3.29 1.74
N LYS A 178 14.77 -4.60 1.67
CA LYS A 178 14.06 -5.34 2.73
C LYS A 178 14.89 -5.48 4.01
N ALA A 179 16.20 -5.59 3.93
CA ALA A 179 17.07 -5.56 5.11
C ALA A 179 17.01 -4.18 5.79
N ALA A 180 17.13 -3.09 5.02
CA ALA A 180 16.97 -1.73 5.53
C ALA A 180 15.57 -1.51 6.15
N HIS A 181 14.53 -1.99 5.48
CA HIS A 181 13.14 -1.91 5.98
C HIS A 181 12.98 -2.65 7.33
N LEU A 182 13.47 -3.89 7.44
CA LEU A 182 13.42 -4.66 8.69
C LEU A 182 14.15 -3.93 9.83
N SER A 183 15.30 -3.33 9.52
CA SER A 183 16.08 -2.57 10.52
C SER A 183 15.40 -1.27 10.96
N ALA A 184 14.63 -0.65 10.06
CA ALA A 184 13.97 0.64 10.34
C ALA A 184 12.62 0.48 11.06
N MET A 185 11.92 -0.64 10.88
CA MET A 185 10.55 -0.88 11.35
C MET A 185 10.45 -1.98 12.41
N GLY A 186 11.58 -2.57 12.82
CA GLY A 186 11.67 -3.66 13.82
C GLY A 186 11.79 -3.20 15.26
#